data_9775483b27738c31f2abc17bb905284b
#
_entry.id   9775483b27738c31f2abc17bb905284b
#
_cell.length_a   1.000
_cell.length_b   1.000
_cell.length_c   1.000
_cell.angle_alpha   90.00
_cell.angle_beta   90.00
_cell.angle_gamma   90.00
#
_symmetry.space_group_name_H-M   'P 1'
#
loop_
_entity.id
_entity.type
_entity.pdbx_description
1 polymer ?
#
loop_
_entity_poly.entity_id
_entity_poly.type
_entity_poly.pdbx_seq_one_letter_code
_entity_poly.pdbx_strand_id
1 'polypeptide(L)'
;IVYGANTMAIFFLQGAVLRIIGKRNKYQVLEWTGWIWATSWIFVGAASLVYGFWAGLLVAMSQVIFAIGEMIWSPTSPTIANELAPDHLRGRYNAMMGMQWNVAGVIGPAIVGVMLGRNLANQWLALMVIGSLVPIALFKSVTKSMANR
;
A
#
# COMPACT_ATOMS: atom_id res chain seq x y z
N ILE A 1 -18.33 -7.82 2.76
CA ILE A 1 -18.17 -7.42 1.34
C ILE A 1 -16.78 -6.86 1.10
N VAL A 2 -16.30 -5.91 1.89
CA VAL A 2 -15.02 -5.20 1.68
C VAL A 2 -13.83 -6.16 1.67
N TYR A 3 -13.64 -6.95 2.72
CA TYR A 3 -12.57 -7.96 2.79
C TYR A 3 -12.70 -9.05 1.72
N GLY A 4 -13.94 -9.43 1.37
CA GLY A 4 -14.17 -10.41 0.30
C GLY A 4 -13.67 -9.94 -1.06
N ALA A 5 -13.88 -8.67 -1.41
CA ALA A 5 -13.40 -8.11 -2.68
C ALA A 5 -11.86 -8.10 -2.75
N ASN A 6 -11.18 -7.71 -1.67
CA ASN A 6 -9.72 -7.75 -1.57
C ASN A 6 -9.19 -9.19 -1.74
N THR A 7 -9.71 -10.13 -0.94
CA THR A 7 -9.27 -11.54 -0.98
C THR A 7 -9.48 -12.19 -2.35
N MET A 8 -10.64 -11.96 -2.97
CA MET A 8 -10.94 -12.47 -4.31
C MET A 8 -10.00 -11.87 -5.37
N ALA A 9 -9.71 -10.56 -5.28
CA ALA A 9 -8.75 -9.94 -6.17
C ALA A 9 -7.37 -10.58 -6.05
N ILE A 10 -6.87 -10.81 -4.84
CA ILE A 10 -5.59 -11.48 -4.61
C ILE A 10 -5.62 -12.89 -5.22
N PHE A 11 -6.65 -13.68 -4.92
CA PHE A 11 -6.75 -15.05 -5.40
C PHE A 11 -6.69 -15.17 -6.93
N PHE A 12 -7.40 -14.31 -7.66
CA PHE A 12 -7.46 -14.38 -9.12
C PHE A 12 -6.31 -13.64 -9.83
N LEU A 13 -5.80 -12.55 -9.27
CA LEU A 13 -4.87 -11.66 -9.97
C LEU A 13 -3.40 -11.83 -9.55
N GLN A 14 -3.12 -12.48 -8.41
CA GLN A 14 -1.75 -12.59 -7.89
C GLN A 14 -0.77 -13.18 -8.90
N GLY A 15 -1.14 -14.25 -9.60
CA GLY A 15 -0.27 -14.88 -10.58
C GLY A 15 0.05 -13.97 -11.77
N ALA A 16 -0.93 -13.16 -12.23
CA ALA A 16 -0.73 -12.19 -13.30
C ALA A 16 0.18 -11.03 -12.85
N VAL A 17 -0.10 -10.48 -11.67
CA VAL A 17 0.70 -9.40 -11.09
C VAL A 17 2.16 -9.83 -10.91
N LEU A 18 2.40 -11.01 -10.32
CA LEU A 18 3.76 -11.54 -10.12
C LEU A 18 4.54 -11.73 -11.43
N ARG A 19 3.88 -12.15 -12.50
CA ARG A 19 4.52 -12.27 -13.83
C ARG A 19 4.92 -10.89 -14.39
N ILE A 20 4.10 -9.87 -14.17
CA ILE A 20 4.37 -8.50 -14.63
C ILE A 20 5.54 -7.88 -13.87
N ILE A 21 5.53 -7.99 -12.53
CA ILE A 21 6.54 -7.36 -11.69
C ILE A 21 7.89 -8.08 -11.73
N GLY A 22 7.89 -9.41 -11.94
CA GLY A 22 9.12 -10.22 -11.95
C GLY A 22 10.14 -9.84 -13.02
N LYS A 23 9.71 -9.10 -14.08
CA LYS A 23 10.56 -8.61 -15.16
C LYS A 23 10.97 -7.14 -15.01
N ARG A 24 10.59 -6.48 -13.92
CA ARG A 24 10.75 -5.03 -13.71
C ARG A 24 11.73 -4.73 -12.59
N ASN A 25 12.26 -3.50 -12.61
CA ASN A 25 13.08 -3.00 -11.52
C ASN A 25 12.23 -2.89 -10.25
N LYS A 26 12.70 -3.51 -9.15
CA LYS A 26 11.98 -3.60 -7.86
C LYS A 26 11.63 -2.23 -7.27
N TYR A 27 12.52 -1.25 -7.41
CA TYR A 27 12.28 0.11 -6.90
C TYR A 27 11.18 0.81 -7.69
N GLN A 28 11.16 0.67 -9.03
CA GLN A 28 10.09 1.21 -9.87
C GLN A 28 8.74 0.55 -9.57
N VAL A 29 8.76 -0.75 -9.30
CA VAL A 29 7.56 -1.51 -8.95
C VAL A 29 6.98 -1.01 -7.61
N LEU A 30 7.83 -0.68 -6.63
CA LEU A 30 7.38 -0.08 -5.36
C LEU A 30 6.85 1.35 -5.54
N GLU A 31 7.37 2.13 -6.48
CA GLU A 31 6.78 3.44 -6.83
C GLU A 31 5.33 3.28 -7.29
N TRP A 32 5.03 2.25 -8.09
CA TRP A 32 3.65 1.97 -8.54
C TRP A 32 2.71 1.70 -7.38
N THR A 33 3.19 1.03 -6.34
CA THR A 33 2.38 0.74 -5.13
C THR A 33 1.84 2.02 -4.51
N GLY A 34 2.65 3.07 -4.42
CA GLY A 34 2.21 4.36 -3.88
C GLY A 34 1.08 4.98 -4.70
N TRP A 35 1.19 4.98 -6.03
CA TRP A 35 0.13 5.49 -6.91
C TRP A 35 -1.15 4.65 -6.83
N ILE A 36 -1.01 3.33 -6.77
CA ILE A 36 -2.13 2.40 -6.67
C ILE A 36 -2.88 2.63 -5.34
N TRP A 37 -2.17 2.73 -4.22
CA TRP A 37 -2.81 2.98 -2.93
C TRP A 37 -3.43 4.38 -2.83
N ALA A 38 -2.78 5.42 -3.37
CA ALA A 38 -3.37 6.74 -3.45
C ALA A 38 -4.69 6.73 -4.25
N THR A 39 -4.71 6.02 -5.40
CA THR A 39 -5.92 5.84 -6.21
C THR A 39 -7.01 5.11 -5.42
N SER A 40 -6.68 4.05 -4.69
CA SER A 40 -7.63 3.34 -3.83
C SER A 40 -8.31 4.28 -2.83
N TRP A 41 -7.55 5.14 -2.14
CA TRP A 41 -8.11 6.12 -1.20
C TRP A 41 -8.98 7.18 -1.87
N ILE A 42 -8.66 7.58 -3.12
CA ILE A 42 -9.53 8.48 -3.90
C ILE A 42 -10.89 7.82 -4.17
N PHE A 43 -10.93 6.51 -4.48
CA PHE A 43 -12.17 5.78 -4.65
C PHE A 43 -12.99 5.70 -3.36
N VAL A 44 -12.34 5.53 -2.19
CA VAL A 44 -13.00 5.62 -0.89
C VAL A 44 -13.62 7.02 -0.68
N GLY A 45 -12.88 8.07 -1.01
CA GLY A 45 -13.40 9.45 -0.96
C GLY A 45 -14.59 9.65 -1.89
N ALA A 46 -14.51 9.18 -3.13
CA ALA A 46 -15.61 9.28 -4.10
C ALA A 46 -16.88 8.53 -3.64
N ALA A 47 -16.71 7.43 -2.90
CA ALA A 47 -17.84 6.69 -2.35
C ALA A 47 -18.67 7.52 -1.35
N SER A 48 -18.09 8.53 -0.69
CA SER A 48 -18.81 9.43 0.20
C SER A 48 -19.71 10.44 -0.51
N LEU A 49 -19.56 10.60 -1.84
CA LEU A 49 -20.34 11.53 -2.67
C LEU A 49 -21.57 10.89 -3.31
N VAL A 50 -21.73 9.58 -3.15
CA VAL A 50 -22.83 8.80 -3.75
C VAL A 50 -23.49 7.92 -2.70
N TYR A 51 -24.67 7.34 -3.01
CA TYR A 51 -25.44 6.56 -2.06
C TYR A 51 -25.78 5.16 -2.60
N GLY A 52 -26.17 4.28 -1.69
CA GLY A 52 -26.69 2.96 -2.01
C GLY A 52 -25.70 2.08 -2.75
N PHE A 53 -26.15 1.43 -3.82
CA PHE A 53 -25.36 0.49 -4.62
C PHE A 53 -24.04 1.08 -5.14
N TRP A 54 -24.05 2.31 -5.62
CA TRP A 54 -22.87 2.97 -6.18
C TRP A 54 -21.79 3.23 -5.14
N ALA A 55 -22.16 3.61 -3.93
CA ALA A 55 -21.20 3.74 -2.83
C ALA A 55 -20.52 2.39 -2.52
N GLY A 56 -21.33 1.32 -2.43
CA GLY A 56 -20.82 -0.03 -2.22
C GLY A 56 -19.90 -0.50 -3.34
N LEU A 57 -20.23 -0.19 -4.60
CA LEU A 57 -19.39 -0.53 -5.76
C LEU A 57 -18.04 0.21 -5.71
N LEU A 58 -18.04 1.51 -5.43
CA LEU A 58 -16.79 2.28 -5.33
C LEU A 58 -15.89 1.78 -4.19
N VAL A 59 -16.46 1.41 -3.04
CA VAL A 59 -15.72 0.79 -1.95
C VAL A 59 -15.18 -0.58 -2.35
N ALA A 60 -15.95 -1.41 -3.06
CA ALA A 60 -15.46 -2.68 -3.56
C ALA A 60 -14.30 -2.50 -4.56
N MET A 61 -14.43 -1.55 -5.50
CA MET A 61 -13.36 -1.22 -6.44
C MET A 61 -12.11 -0.71 -5.74
N SER A 62 -12.24 0.13 -4.69
CA SER A 62 -11.10 0.59 -3.91
C SER A 62 -10.33 -0.59 -3.31
N GLN A 63 -11.02 -1.62 -2.82
CA GLN A 63 -10.38 -2.81 -2.25
C GLN A 63 -9.66 -3.67 -3.29
N VAL A 64 -10.21 -3.77 -4.50
CA VAL A 64 -9.52 -4.45 -5.61
C VAL A 64 -8.24 -3.70 -5.98
N ILE A 65 -8.30 -2.37 -6.09
CA ILE A 65 -7.14 -1.53 -6.38
C ILE A 65 -6.11 -1.65 -5.25
N PHE A 66 -6.54 -1.60 -3.99
CA PHE A 66 -5.68 -1.74 -2.82
C PHE A 66 -4.96 -3.10 -2.82
N ALA A 67 -5.69 -4.18 -3.13
CA ALA A 67 -5.15 -5.53 -3.23
C ALA A 67 -4.04 -5.64 -4.28
N ILE A 68 -4.14 -4.93 -5.42
CA ILE A 68 -3.06 -4.89 -6.43
C ILE A 68 -1.79 -4.31 -5.81
N GLY A 69 -1.89 -3.24 -5.03
CA GLY A 69 -0.77 -2.68 -4.29
C GLY A 69 -0.14 -3.67 -3.30
N GLU A 70 -0.96 -4.41 -2.55
CA GLU A 70 -0.50 -5.45 -1.63
C GLU A 70 0.22 -6.61 -2.35
N MET A 71 -0.31 -7.06 -3.49
CA MET A 71 0.32 -8.10 -4.31
C MET A 71 1.69 -7.68 -4.85
N ILE A 72 1.94 -6.40 -5.03
CA ILE A 72 3.24 -5.83 -5.43
C ILE A 72 4.15 -5.69 -4.21
N TRP A 73 3.65 -5.08 -3.15
CA TRP A 73 4.42 -4.76 -1.95
C TRP A 73 4.92 -6.00 -1.22
N SER A 74 4.04 -6.96 -1.02
CA SER A 74 4.31 -8.14 -0.18
C SER A 74 5.55 -8.95 -0.61
N PRO A 75 5.77 -9.29 -1.88
CA PRO A 75 6.98 -9.99 -2.31
C PRO A 75 8.19 -9.07 -2.52
N THR A 76 7.96 -7.79 -2.88
CA THR A 76 9.04 -6.89 -3.32
C THR A 76 9.76 -6.25 -2.15
N SER A 77 9.03 -5.79 -1.14
CA SER A 77 9.60 -5.07 0.00
C SER A 77 10.58 -5.93 0.84
N PRO A 78 10.25 -7.18 1.23
CA PRO A 78 11.21 -8.04 1.93
C PRO A 78 12.44 -8.38 1.09
N THR A 79 12.27 -8.51 -0.22
CA THR A 79 13.39 -8.81 -1.12
C THR A 79 14.42 -7.67 -1.11
N ILE A 80 13.96 -6.42 -1.20
CA ILE A 80 14.85 -5.25 -1.13
C ILE A 80 15.51 -5.15 0.25
N ALA A 81 14.76 -5.36 1.33
CA ALA A 81 15.33 -5.34 2.68
C ALA A 81 16.44 -6.37 2.84
N ASN A 82 16.27 -7.58 2.31
CA ASN A 82 17.28 -8.63 2.36
C ASN A 82 18.50 -8.36 1.46
N GLU A 83 18.31 -7.68 0.32
CA GLU A 83 19.42 -7.25 -0.55
C GLU A 83 20.26 -6.13 0.04
N LEU A 84 19.65 -5.21 0.77
CA LEU A 84 20.33 -4.11 1.43
C LEU A 84 20.98 -4.51 2.76
N ALA A 85 20.50 -5.57 3.39
CA ALA A 85 20.98 -6.02 4.68
C ALA A 85 22.30 -6.79 4.55
N PRO A 86 23.34 -6.45 5.33
CA PRO A 86 24.51 -7.33 5.49
C PRO A 86 24.06 -8.72 5.98
N ASP A 87 24.77 -9.77 5.55
CA ASP A 87 24.35 -11.16 5.81
C ASP A 87 24.08 -11.44 7.29
N HIS A 88 24.92 -10.94 8.18
CA HIS A 88 24.80 -11.11 9.63
C HIS A 88 23.68 -10.28 10.28
N LEU A 89 23.04 -9.34 9.54
CA LEU A 89 21.98 -8.46 10.02
C LEU A 89 20.61 -8.73 9.38
N ARG A 90 20.50 -9.66 8.41
CA ARG A 90 19.23 -9.95 7.72
C ARG A 90 18.07 -10.23 8.67
N GLY A 91 18.32 -10.97 9.76
CA GLY A 91 17.31 -11.22 10.78
C GLY A 91 16.78 -9.94 11.45
N ARG A 92 17.67 -8.98 11.75
CA ARG A 92 17.29 -7.69 12.34
C ARG A 92 16.46 -6.85 11.37
N TYR A 93 16.85 -6.79 10.10
CA TYR A 93 16.09 -6.05 9.07
C TYR A 93 14.68 -6.63 8.89
N ASN A 94 14.55 -7.97 8.83
CA ASN A 94 13.24 -8.62 8.76
C ASN A 94 12.40 -8.38 10.03
N ALA A 95 13.02 -8.40 11.21
CA ALA A 95 12.34 -8.08 12.46
C ALA A 95 11.80 -6.63 12.47
N MET A 96 12.60 -5.66 12.00
CA MET A 96 12.16 -4.26 11.86
C MET A 96 10.99 -4.13 10.88
N MET A 97 11.01 -4.86 9.76
CA MET A 97 9.88 -4.89 8.83
C MET A 97 8.62 -5.47 9.45
N GLY A 98 8.75 -6.53 10.27
CA GLY A 98 7.62 -7.07 11.03
C GLY A 98 7.09 -6.08 12.08
N MET A 99 7.98 -5.36 12.77
CA MET A 99 7.59 -4.37 13.77
C MET A 99 6.72 -3.24 13.19
N GLN A 100 7.00 -2.75 11.98
CA GLN A 100 6.19 -1.70 11.36
C GLN A 100 4.72 -2.11 11.22
N TRP A 101 4.44 -3.36 10.88
CA TRP A 101 3.09 -3.90 10.78
C TRP A 101 2.40 -3.96 12.15
N ASN A 102 3.12 -4.41 13.18
CA ASN A 102 2.58 -4.47 14.54
C ASN A 102 2.29 -3.07 15.08
N VAL A 103 3.21 -2.12 14.90
CA VAL A 103 3.03 -0.72 15.30
C VAL A 103 1.85 -0.09 14.56
N ALA A 104 1.78 -0.26 13.25
CA ALA A 104 0.67 0.25 12.45
C ALA A 104 -0.68 -0.39 12.86
N GLY A 105 -0.69 -1.68 13.17
CA GLY A 105 -1.88 -2.41 13.63
C GLY A 105 -2.42 -1.95 14.97
N VAL A 106 -1.56 -1.43 15.86
CA VAL A 106 -1.98 -0.88 17.17
C VAL A 106 -2.33 0.60 17.05
N ILE A 107 -1.47 1.40 16.45
CA ILE A 107 -1.64 2.86 16.39
C ILE A 107 -2.69 3.27 15.34
N GLY A 108 -2.75 2.57 14.22
CA GLY A 108 -3.67 2.90 13.12
C GLY A 108 -5.13 2.98 13.55
N PRO A 109 -5.72 1.93 14.12
CA PRO A 109 -7.11 1.96 14.58
C PRO A 109 -7.39 3.05 15.63
N ALA A 110 -6.43 3.34 16.52
CA ALA A 110 -6.56 4.39 17.52
C ALA A 110 -6.64 5.78 16.87
N ILE A 111 -5.75 6.08 15.90
CA ILE A 111 -5.78 7.34 15.16
C ILE A 111 -7.08 7.48 14.37
N VAL A 112 -7.48 6.43 13.64
CA VAL A 112 -8.73 6.41 12.87
C VAL A 112 -9.93 6.67 13.78
N GLY A 113 -10.00 5.98 14.93
CA GLY A 113 -11.09 6.14 15.89
C GLY A 113 -11.21 7.57 16.41
N VAL A 114 -10.10 8.21 16.77
CA VAL A 114 -10.07 9.61 17.21
C VAL A 114 -10.47 10.57 16.08
N MET A 115 -9.95 10.38 14.88
CA MET A 115 -10.25 11.26 13.74
C MET A 115 -11.72 11.17 13.32
N LEU A 116 -12.26 9.96 13.21
CA LEU A 116 -13.66 9.77 12.86
C LEU A 116 -14.60 10.26 13.99
N GLY A 117 -14.25 10.02 15.25
CA GLY A 117 -15.01 10.54 16.39
C GLY A 117 -15.05 12.07 16.48
N ARG A 118 -14.11 12.77 15.85
CA ARG A 118 -14.06 14.23 15.73
C ARG A 118 -14.59 14.76 14.39
N ASN A 119 -15.26 13.95 13.58
CA ASN A 119 -15.75 14.30 12.24
C ASN A 119 -14.63 14.75 11.27
N LEU A 120 -13.41 14.22 11.42
CA LEU A 120 -12.24 14.53 10.59
C LEU A 120 -12.03 13.50 9.46
N ALA A 121 -13.11 12.94 8.91
CA ALA A 121 -13.02 11.91 7.86
C ALA A 121 -12.28 12.38 6.60
N ASN A 122 -12.53 13.63 6.17
CA ASN A 122 -11.86 14.21 4.99
C ASN A 122 -10.37 14.41 5.22
N GLN A 123 -9.97 14.86 6.42
CA GLN A 123 -8.58 15.01 6.80
C GLN A 123 -7.87 13.64 6.88
N TRP A 124 -8.58 12.61 7.36
CA TRP A 124 -8.09 11.24 7.33
C TRP A 124 -7.85 10.76 5.89
N LEU A 125 -8.80 10.95 5.00
CA LEU A 125 -8.64 10.59 3.58
C LEU A 125 -7.45 11.33 2.94
N ALA A 126 -7.34 12.64 3.17
CA ALA A 126 -6.20 13.42 2.67
C ALA A 126 -4.86 12.89 3.20
N LEU A 127 -4.80 12.55 4.50
CA LEU A 127 -3.61 11.96 5.11
C LEU A 127 -3.25 10.61 4.46
N MET A 128 -4.22 9.76 4.15
CA MET A 128 -3.99 8.48 3.51
C MET A 128 -3.49 8.65 2.07
N VAL A 129 -4.08 9.57 1.29
CA VAL A 129 -3.61 9.86 -0.08
C VAL A 129 -2.18 10.40 -0.05
N ILE A 130 -1.91 11.43 0.76
CA ILE A 130 -0.58 12.05 0.87
C ILE A 130 0.43 11.03 1.39
N GLY A 131 0.09 10.27 2.43
CA GLY A 131 0.94 9.22 3.00
C GLY A 131 1.30 8.13 1.98
N SER A 132 0.38 7.79 1.08
CA SER A 132 0.63 6.84 -0.01
C SER A 132 1.59 7.39 -1.07
N LEU A 133 1.69 8.71 -1.22
CA LEU A 133 2.60 9.35 -2.20
C LEU A 133 4.02 9.56 -1.65
N VAL A 134 4.20 9.63 -0.34
CA VAL A 134 5.53 9.83 0.29
C VAL A 134 6.55 8.76 -0.14
N PRO A 135 6.24 7.45 -0.15
CA PRO A 135 7.17 6.43 -0.60
C PRO A 135 7.65 6.62 -2.03
N ILE A 136 6.83 7.20 -2.91
CA ILE A 136 7.19 7.46 -4.31
C ILE A 136 8.40 8.38 -4.39
N ALA A 137 8.39 9.48 -3.63
CA ALA A 137 9.51 10.42 -3.58
C ALA A 137 10.78 9.77 -3.05
N LEU A 138 10.66 8.92 -2.02
CA LEU A 138 11.77 8.19 -1.42
C LEU A 138 12.36 7.17 -2.42
N PHE A 139 11.55 6.34 -3.06
CA PHE A 139 12.04 5.35 -4.02
C PHE A 139 12.64 5.99 -5.26
N LYS A 140 12.08 7.08 -5.77
CA LYS A 140 12.68 7.85 -6.87
C LYS A 140 14.06 8.38 -6.51
N SER A 141 14.25 8.90 -5.31
CA SER A 141 15.55 9.40 -4.86
C SER A 141 16.60 8.28 -4.78
N VAL A 142 16.20 7.10 -4.28
CA VAL A 142 17.08 5.92 -4.21
C VAL A 142 17.44 5.44 -5.62
N THR A 143 16.46 5.29 -6.51
CA THR A 143 16.69 4.85 -7.90
C THR A 143 17.67 5.79 -8.63
N LYS A 144 17.50 7.11 -8.46
CA LYS A 144 18.38 8.11 -9.05
C LYS A 144 19.81 8.04 -8.47
N SER A 145 19.94 7.82 -7.16
CA SER A 145 21.24 7.68 -6.50
C SER A 145 21.99 6.43 -6.96
N MET A 146 21.29 5.33 -7.23
CA MET A 146 21.88 4.09 -7.73
C MET A 146 22.29 4.17 -9.22
N ALA A 147 21.57 4.94 -10.03
CA ALA A 147 21.90 5.15 -11.44
C ALA A 147 23.14 6.03 -11.64
N ASN A 148 23.53 6.81 -10.63
CA ASN A 148 24.67 7.72 -10.66
C ASN A 148 25.96 7.09 -10.05
N ARG A 149 25.91 5.82 -9.67
CA ARG A 149 27.08 5.03 -9.17
C ARG A 149 27.53 4.03 -10.21
#